data_d42716794290c0a5c52ed11c195ea735
#
_entry.id   d42716794290c0a5c52ed11c195ea735
#
_cell.length_a   1.000
_cell.length_b   1.000
_cell.length_c   1.000
_cell.angle_alpha   90.00
_cell.angle_beta   90.00
_cell.angle_gamma   90.00
#
_symmetry.space_group_name_H-M   'P 1'
#
loop_
_entity.id
_entity.type
_entity.pdbx_description
1 polymer ?
#
loop_
_entity_poly.entity_id
_entity_poly.type
_entity_poly.pdbx_seq_one_letter_code
_entity_poly.pdbx_strand_id
1 'polypeptide(L)'
;VEFTTPDKPEIKTEATVNGEKEVDPLEEVTIIDTVSYSGLVPGKPYKISGILMDKSTREKLLVDGKEVTAEVEFTPENATGSVEIPFTFNASTLAGKSIVVFETLYQEDVEVFVHADINDKSQTITIRGLGGLVIKKTAEDNFVEGISFLITGKDYSKKFKTDKNGEIRVEGLAPGEYTVTEISDKVTARYE
;
A
#
# COMPACT_ATOMS: atom_id res chain seq x y z
N VAL A 1 2.67 44.77 -30.29
CA VAL A 1 2.07 43.45 -30.02
C VAL A 1 3.06 42.71 -29.12
N GLU A 2 2.79 42.60 -27.81
CA GLU A 2 3.58 41.79 -26.91
C GLU A 2 3.21 40.32 -27.19
N PHE A 3 4.20 39.52 -27.58
CA PHE A 3 4.08 38.08 -27.64
C PHE A 3 4.51 37.54 -26.26
N THR A 4 3.58 37.19 -25.41
CA THR A 4 3.89 36.35 -24.24
C THR A 4 4.11 34.93 -24.74
N THR A 5 5.30 34.38 -24.49
CA THR A 5 5.52 32.92 -24.64
C THR A 5 4.59 32.23 -23.67
N PRO A 6 3.84 31.19 -24.08
CA PRO A 6 3.05 30.43 -23.14
C PRO A 6 3.96 29.88 -22.03
N ASP A 7 3.49 29.93 -20.78
CA ASP A 7 4.20 29.35 -19.65
C ASP A 7 4.45 27.87 -19.93
N LYS A 8 5.66 27.40 -19.59
CA LYS A 8 5.99 25.99 -19.70
C LYS A 8 5.05 25.20 -18.79
N PRO A 9 4.41 24.11 -19.27
CA PRO A 9 3.61 23.26 -18.42
C PRO A 9 4.39 22.76 -17.20
N GLU A 10 3.76 22.83 -16.02
CA GLU A 10 4.32 22.29 -14.77
C GLU A 10 3.28 21.37 -14.14
N ILE A 11 3.74 20.28 -13.53
CA ILE A 11 2.90 19.42 -12.71
C ILE A 11 3.51 19.26 -11.32
N LYS A 12 2.61 19.09 -10.32
CA LYS A 12 2.91 18.63 -8.97
C LYS A 12 2.02 17.46 -8.67
N THR A 13 2.57 16.44 -8.07
CA THR A 13 1.88 15.18 -7.91
C THR A 13 1.90 14.72 -6.45
N GLU A 14 0.82 14.08 -6.00
CA GLU A 14 0.69 13.54 -4.66
C GLU A 14 -0.08 12.21 -4.68
N ALA A 15 0.62 11.12 -4.38
CA ALA A 15 0.03 9.80 -4.27
C ALA A 15 -0.46 9.52 -2.84
N THR A 16 -1.67 8.98 -2.69
CA THR A 16 -2.24 8.58 -1.40
C THR A 16 -3.07 7.30 -1.52
N VAL A 17 -3.29 6.62 -0.41
CA VAL A 17 -4.32 5.60 -0.24
C VAL A 17 -5.27 6.07 0.86
N ASN A 18 -6.51 6.43 0.51
CA ASN A 18 -7.49 7.03 1.43
C ASN A 18 -6.92 8.25 2.20
N GLY A 19 -6.09 9.06 1.55
CA GLY A 19 -5.44 10.24 2.14
C GLY A 19 -4.16 9.95 2.94
N GLU A 20 -3.74 8.68 3.06
CA GLU A 20 -2.59 8.25 3.83
C GLU A 20 -1.41 7.84 2.93
N LYS A 21 -0.19 7.85 3.51
CA LYS A 21 1.04 7.41 2.84
C LYS A 21 1.42 5.96 3.16
N GLU A 22 0.68 5.31 4.04
CA GLU A 22 0.87 3.93 4.44
C GLU A 22 -0.42 3.14 4.33
N VAL A 23 -0.33 1.90 3.90
CA VAL A 23 -1.47 0.99 3.76
C VAL A 23 -1.08 -0.42 4.17
N ASP A 24 -2.05 -1.20 4.64
CA ASP A 24 -1.87 -2.62 4.94
C ASP A 24 -1.73 -3.44 3.65
N PRO A 25 -1.03 -4.60 3.69
CA PRO A 25 -0.90 -5.51 2.54
C PRO A 25 -2.22 -6.24 2.28
N LEU A 26 -3.15 -5.58 1.60
CA LEU A 26 -4.48 -6.09 1.27
C LEU A 26 -4.52 -6.67 -0.16
N GLU A 27 -5.50 -7.55 -0.43
CA GLU A 27 -5.72 -8.12 -1.77
C GLU A 27 -6.12 -7.05 -2.80
N GLU A 28 -6.74 -5.96 -2.36
CA GLU A 28 -7.07 -4.81 -3.20
C GLU A 28 -6.64 -3.51 -2.51
N VAL A 29 -5.73 -2.79 -3.15
CA VAL A 29 -5.27 -1.46 -2.76
C VAL A 29 -5.40 -0.56 -3.96
N THR A 30 -5.96 0.65 -3.77
CA THR A 30 -6.00 1.69 -4.78
C THR A 30 -5.18 2.89 -4.33
N ILE A 31 -4.09 3.17 -5.03
CA ILE A 31 -3.35 4.42 -4.91
C ILE A 31 -4.06 5.44 -5.81
N ILE A 32 -4.42 6.59 -5.25
CA ILE A 32 -4.85 7.76 -6.02
C ILE A 32 -3.68 8.72 -6.10
N ASP A 33 -3.23 8.97 -7.32
CA ASP A 33 -2.27 10.02 -7.59
C ASP A 33 -2.99 11.26 -8.09
N THR A 34 -2.89 12.35 -7.33
CA THR A 34 -3.46 13.64 -7.68
C THR A 34 -2.43 14.49 -8.39
N VAL A 35 -2.62 14.70 -9.68
CA VAL A 35 -1.75 15.51 -10.54
C VAL A 35 -2.33 16.92 -10.67
N SER A 36 -1.72 17.88 -9.99
CA SER A 36 -2.02 19.32 -10.13
C SER A 36 -1.19 19.89 -11.26
N TYR A 37 -1.82 20.56 -12.19
CA TYR A 37 -1.17 21.13 -13.38
C TYR A 37 -1.31 22.65 -13.46
N SER A 38 -0.34 23.28 -14.13
CA SER A 38 -0.39 24.69 -14.55
C SER A 38 0.20 24.87 -15.94
N GLY A 39 -0.21 25.93 -16.65
CA GLY A 39 0.28 26.25 -17.99
C GLY A 39 -0.27 25.34 -19.10
N LEU A 40 -1.31 24.54 -18.86
CA LEU A 40 -1.98 23.78 -19.91
C LEU A 40 -2.89 24.67 -20.75
N VAL A 41 -3.10 24.28 -22.00
CA VAL A 41 -3.98 25.02 -22.93
C VAL A 41 -5.42 24.54 -22.75
N PRO A 42 -6.36 25.41 -22.29
CA PRO A 42 -7.76 25.02 -22.14
C PRO A 42 -8.37 24.50 -23.45
N GLY A 43 -9.21 23.48 -23.35
CA GLY A 43 -9.89 22.88 -24.51
C GLY A 43 -9.03 21.98 -25.37
N LYS A 44 -7.75 21.77 -25.04
CA LYS A 44 -6.89 20.79 -25.72
C LYS A 44 -6.89 19.46 -24.96
N PRO A 45 -6.91 18.31 -25.64
CA PRO A 45 -6.83 17.01 -24.99
C PRO A 45 -5.40 16.74 -24.49
N TYR A 46 -5.29 16.16 -23.30
CA TYR A 46 -4.07 15.66 -22.69
C TYR A 46 -4.28 14.25 -22.20
N LYS A 47 -3.18 13.49 -22.07
CA LYS A 47 -3.15 12.16 -21.47
C LYS A 47 -2.05 12.13 -20.41
N ILE A 48 -2.36 11.58 -19.24
CA ILE A 48 -1.36 11.22 -18.25
C ILE A 48 -1.27 9.71 -18.20
N SER A 49 -0.05 9.19 -18.35
CA SER A 49 0.28 7.79 -18.19
C SER A 49 1.15 7.63 -16.93
N GLY A 50 0.75 6.76 -16.04
CA GLY A 50 1.46 6.50 -14.80
C GLY A 50 1.88 5.04 -14.67
N ILE A 51 2.98 4.82 -13.93
CA ILE A 51 3.52 3.51 -13.61
C ILE A 51 4.01 3.46 -12.18
N LEU A 52 3.78 2.32 -11.50
CA LEU A 52 4.31 2.10 -10.17
C LEU A 52 5.72 1.50 -10.21
N MET A 53 6.62 2.03 -9.37
CA MET A 53 8.00 1.61 -9.23
C MET A 53 8.26 1.01 -7.84
N ASP A 54 9.02 -0.06 -7.77
CA ASP A 54 9.57 -0.57 -6.50
C ASP A 54 10.78 0.28 -6.11
N LYS A 55 10.65 1.02 -5.00
CA LYS A 55 11.70 1.94 -4.53
C LYS A 55 13.02 1.24 -4.24
N SER A 56 12.98 0.00 -3.77
CA SER A 56 14.17 -0.74 -3.35
C SER A 56 15.01 -1.23 -4.51
N THR A 57 14.36 -1.71 -5.57
CA THR A 57 15.02 -2.21 -6.78
C THR A 57 15.21 -1.12 -7.84
N ARG A 58 14.43 -0.04 -7.76
CA ARG A 58 14.33 1.03 -8.78
C ARG A 58 13.82 0.53 -10.13
N GLU A 59 13.11 -0.59 -10.12
CA GLU A 59 12.51 -1.20 -11.29
C GLU A 59 10.98 -1.05 -11.22
N LYS A 60 10.32 -1.31 -12.34
CA LYS A 60 8.86 -1.32 -12.42
C LYS A 60 8.29 -2.34 -11.44
N LEU A 61 7.25 -1.94 -10.69
CA LEU A 61 6.55 -2.86 -9.79
C LEU A 61 5.81 -3.90 -10.60
N LEU A 62 6.10 -5.17 -10.34
CA LEU A 62 5.37 -6.30 -10.90
C LEU A 62 4.46 -6.92 -9.85
N VAL A 63 3.18 -7.03 -10.18
CA VAL A 63 2.18 -7.78 -9.40
C VAL A 63 1.69 -8.92 -10.30
N ASP A 64 1.82 -10.14 -9.84
CA ASP A 64 1.51 -11.36 -10.63
C ASP A 64 2.19 -11.37 -12.02
N GLY A 65 3.43 -10.83 -12.08
CA GLY A 65 4.23 -10.76 -13.30
C GLY A 65 3.82 -9.66 -14.29
N LYS A 66 2.92 -8.76 -13.89
CA LYS A 66 2.46 -7.64 -14.73
C LYS A 66 2.84 -6.31 -14.10
N GLU A 67 3.21 -5.34 -14.94
CA GLU A 67 3.41 -3.96 -14.54
C GLU A 67 2.09 -3.36 -14.05
N VAL A 68 2.14 -2.52 -13.01
CA VAL A 68 0.98 -1.76 -12.54
C VAL A 68 1.04 -0.37 -13.17
N THR A 69 0.16 -0.14 -14.13
CA THR A 69 0.07 1.12 -14.89
C THR A 69 -1.36 1.65 -14.87
N ALA A 70 -1.51 2.94 -15.08
CA ALA A 70 -2.81 3.58 -15.29
C ALA A 70 -2.67 4.74 -16.28
N GLU A 71 -3.75 5.06 -16.99
CA GLU A 71 -3.82 6.18 -17.92
C GLU A 71 -5.14 6.93 -17.71
N VAL A 72 -5.08 8.26 -17.83
CA VAL A 72 -6.25 9.13 -17.81
C VAL A 72 -6.14 10.16 -18.93
N GLU A 73 -7.16 10.24 -19.75
CA GLU A 73 -7.31 11.32 -20.75
C GLU A 73 -8.22 12.41 -20.17
N PHE A 74 -7.87 13.66 -20.39
CA PHE A 74 -8.64 14.79 -19.91
C PHE A 74 -8.47 16.01 -20.80
N THR A 75 -9.45 16.90 -20.74
CA THR A 75 -9.42 18.19 -21.44
C THR A 75 -9.59 19.27 -20.38
N PRO A 76 -8.52 20.04 -20.07
CA PRO A 76 -8.60 21.07 -19.05
C PRO A 76 -9.55 22.20 -19.48
N GLU A 77 -10.41 22.63 -18.57
CA GLU A 77 -11.26 23.82 -18.77
C GLU A 77 -10.48 25.13 -18.50
N ASN A 78 -9.47 25.06 -17.65
CA ASN A 78 -8.60 26.17 -17.28
C ASN A 78 -7.13 25.77 -17.42
N ALA A 79 -6.25 26.76 -17.53
CA ALA A 79 -4.81 26.52 -17.61
C ALA A 79 -4.22 25.89 -16.33
N THR A 80 -4.96 25.95 -15.23
CA THR A 80 -4.60 25.33 -13.94
C THR A 80 -5.74 24.45 -13.44
N GLY A 81 -5.41 23.32 -12.80
CA GLY A 81 -6.39 22.38 -12.27
C GLY A 81 -5.72 21.13 -11.71
N SER A 82 -6.51 20.08 -11.55
CA SER A 82 -6.01 18.76 -11.13
C SER A 82 -6.78 17.63 -11.79
N VAL A 83 -6.14 16.46 -11.87
CA VAL A 83 -6.72 15.22 -12.33
C VAL A 83 -6.21 14.07 -11.45
N GLU A 84 -7.02 13.05 -11.22
CA GLU A 84 -6.66 11.89 -10.42
C GLU A 84 -6.41 10.67 -11.31
N ILE A 85 -5.36 9.92 -10.98
CA ILE A 85 -5.02 8.66 -11.65
C ILE A 85 -5.09 7.53 -10.62
N PRO A 86 -6.06 6.59 -10.74
CA PRO A 86 -6.17 5.46 -9.84
C PRO A 86 -5.30 4.28 -10.31
N PHE A 87 -4.52 3.71 -9.38
CA PHE A 87 -3.77 2.46 -9.56
C PHE A 87 -4.33 1.41 -8.60
N THR A 88 -5.06 0.42 -9.11
CA THR A 88 -5.63 -0.67 -8.30
C THR A 88 -4.84 -1.96 -8.53
N PHE A 89 -4.38 -2.59 -7.45
CA PHE A 89 -3.57 -3.81 -7.51
C PHE A 89 -3.66 -4.63 -6.23
N ASN A 90 -3.18 -5.89 -6.30
CA ASN A 90 -3.07 -6.76 -5.13
C ASN A 90 -1.74 -6.47 -4.40
N ALA A 91 -1.82 -5.99 -3.16
CA ALA A 91 -0.67 -5.68 -2.32
C ALA A 91 -0.35 -6.76 -1.26
N SER A 92 -1.09 -7.87 -1.22
CA SER A 92 -0.96 -8.90 -0.16
C SER A 92 0.44 -9.53 -0.07
N THR A 93 1.17 -9.56 -1.20
CA THR A 93 2.54 -10.10 -1.26
C THR A 93 3.64 -9.02 -1.19
N LEU A 94 3.24 -7.75 -1.02
CA LEU A 94 4.14 -6.60 -1.08
C LEU A 94 4.47 -6.02 0.30
N ALA A 95 4.18 -6.75 1.38
CA ALA A 95 4.45 -6.30 2.75
C ALA A 95 5.89 -5.80 2.94
N GLY A 96 6.03 -4.61 3.52
CA GLY A 96 7.32 -3.96 3.76
C GLY A 96 7.91 -3.22 2.56
N LYS A 97 7.26 -3.23 1.39
CA LYS A 97 7.72 -2.48 0.21
C LYS A 97 7.28 -1.02 0.26
N SER A 98 8.13 -0.15 -0.31
CA SER A 98 7.78 1.23 -0.67
C SER A 98 7.65 1.32 -2.18
N ILE A 99 6.56 1.93 -2.62
CA ILE A 99 6.16 2.08 -4.03
C ILE A 99 6.19 3.57 -4.37
N VAL A 100 6.71 3.91 -5.52
CA VAL A 100 6.75 5.30 -6.01
C VAL A 100 5.99 5.39 -7.33
N VAL A 101 5.15 6.40 -7.46
CA VAL A 101 4.42 6.67 -8.70
C VAL A 101 5.30 7.52 -9.62
N PHE A 102 5.41 7.13 -10.88
CA PHE A 102 6.02 7.93 -11.95
C PHE A 102 4.95 8.26 -12.98
N GLU A 103 4.95 9.48 -13.48
CA GLU A 103 3.97 9.97 -14.46
C GLU A 103 4.63 10.67 -15.63
N THR A 104 3.95 10.57 -16.76
CA THR A 104 4.28 11.32 -17.98
C THR A 104 3.02 11.97 -18.52
N LEU A 105 3.06 13.28 -18.74
CA LEU A 105 2.02 14.05 -19.39
C LEU A 105 2.28 14.15 -20.89
N TYR A 106 1.28 13.82 -21.68
CA TYR A 106 1.32 13.90 -23.15
C TYR A 106 0.28 14.89 -23.67
N GLN A 107 0.62 15.56 -24.78
CA GLN A 107 -0.32 16.28 -25.62
C GLN A 107 -0.14 15.80 -27.06
N GLU A 108 -1.20 15.29 -27.68
CA GLU A 108 -1.16 14.76 -29.08
C GLU A 108 0.00 13.74 -29.25
N ASP A 109 0.16 12.80 -28.27
CA ASP A 109 1.22 11.80 -28.21
C ASP A 109 2.66 12.36 -28.05
N VAL A 110 2.82 13.67 -27.89
CA VAL A 110 4.09 14.30 -27.56
C VAL A 110 4.23 14.43 -26.04
N GLU A 111 5.36 13.93 -25.50
CA GLU A 111 5.72 14.10 -24.10
C GLU A 111 5.97 15.58 -23.78
N VAL A 112 5.21 16.14 -22.86
CA VAL A 112 5.33 17.56 -22.46
C VAL A 112 5.89 17.72 -21.04
N PHE A 113 5.76 16.71 -20.20
CA PHE A 113 6.32 16.69 -18.86
C PHE A 113 6.51 15.24 -18.35
N VAL A 114 7.56 15.01 -17.56
CA VAL A 114 7.84 13.73 -16.88
C VAL A 114 8.13 14.01 -15.42
N HIS A 115 7.48 13.28 -14.52
CA HIS A 115 7.83 13.17 -13.12
C HIS A 115 8.30 11.74 -12.82
N ALA A 116 9.60 11.57 -12.57
CA ALA A 116 10.26 10.29 -12.41
C ALA A 116 11.38 10.33 -11.36
N ASP A 117 11.07 10.88 -10.16
CA ASP A 117 12.01 10.86 -9.03
C ASP A 117 11.67 9.74 -8.05
N ILE A 118 12.50 8.70 -8.03
CA ILE A 118 12.36 7.53 -7.14
C ILE A 118 12.46 7.90 -5.64
N ASN A 119 12.97 9.07 -5.31
CA ASN A 119 13.11 9.54 -3.93
C ASN A 119 12.02 10.54 -3.52
N ASP A 120 11.10 10.87 -4.42
CA ASP A 120 10.00 11.78 -4.09
C ASP A 120 9.09 11.16 -3.02
N LYS A 121 9.00 11.86 -1.87
CA LYS A 121 8.18 11.43 -0.74
C LYS A 121 6.70 11.67 -0.99
N SER A 122 6.34 12.68 -1.79
CA SER A 122 4.96 12.96 -2.16
C SER A 122 4.37 11.86 -3.03
N GLN A 123 5.22 11.13 -3.76
CA GLN A 123 4.86 10.01 -4.64
C GLN A 123 5.12 8.64 -4.01
N THR A 124 5.61 8.59 -2.77
CA THR A 124 5.92 7.31 -2.11
C THR A 124 4.77 6.84 -1.24
N ILE A 125 4.31 5.60 -1.47
CA ILE A 125 3.39 4.84 -0.62
C ILE A 125 4.15 3.68 0.00
N THR A 126 3.97 3.45 1.30
CA THR A 126 4.56 2.30 2.01
C THR A 126 3.50 1.25 2.32
N ILE A 127 3.73 0.02 1.87
CA ILE A 127 2.96 -1.14 2.29
C ILE A 127 3.54 -1.61 3.63
N ARG A 128 2.71 -1.62 4.69
CA ARG A 128 3.16 -1.98 6.03
C ARG A 128 3.72 -3.39 6.07
N GLY A 129 4.74 -3.60 6.90
CA GLY A 129 5.32 -4.91 7.13
C GLY A 129 4.38 -5.83 7.91
N LEU A 130 4.58 -7.14 7.78
CA LEU A 130 3.91 -8.12 8.63
C LEU A 130 4.60 -8.18 10.00
N GLY A 131 3.80 -8.39 11.04
CA GLY A 131 4.27 -8.55 12.41
C GLY A 131 4.22 -9.99 12.90
N GLY A 132 4.45 -10.16 14.20
CA GLY A 132 4.32 -11.43 14.87
C GLY A 132 3.81 -11.27 16.31
N LEU A 133 3.36 -12.37 16.89
CA LEU A 133 2.86 -12.46 18.26
C LEU A 133 3.57 -13.60 18.98
N VAL A 134 4.03 -13.36 20.21
CA VAL A 134 4.53 -14.39 21.12
C VAL A 134 3.62 -14.46 22.34
N ILE A 135 3.07 -15.63 22.61
CA ILE A 135 2.26 -15.93 23.80
C ILE A 135 3.11 -16.78 24.72
N LYS A 136 3.15 -16.44 26.01
CA LYS A 136 3.81 -17.20 27.05
C LYS A 136 2.79 -17.62 28.11
N LYS A 137 2.51 -18.92 28.19
CA LYS A 137 1.72 -19.51 29.26
C LYS A 137 2.61 -19.81 30.48
N THR A 138 2.15 -19.42 31.66
CA THR A 138 2.74 -19.79 32.94
C THR A 138 1.69 -20.48 33.80
N ALA A 139 2.10 -21.43 34.64
CA ALA A 139 1.26 -22.10 35.60
C ALA A 139 2.07 -22.48 36.86
N GLU A 140 1.44 -22.46 38.03
CA GLU A 140 2.10 -22.76 39.33
C GLU A 140 2.64 -24.20 39.39
N ASP A 141 1.98 -25.13 38.71
CA ASP A 141 2.38 -26.56 38.65
C ASP A 141 3.32 -26.85 37.46
N ASN A 142 3.80 -25.81 36.75
CA ASN A 142 4.63 -25.89 35.56
C ASN A 142 3.98 -26.64 34.38
N PHE A 143 2.68 -26.90 34.42
CA PHE A 143 1.97 -27.52 33.31
C PHE A 143 1.61 -26.46 32.26
N VAL A 144 2.46 -26.32 31.25
CA VAL A 144 2.39 -25.26 30.23
C VAL A 144 2.32 -25.79 28.81
N GLU A 145 2.60 -27.09 28.59
CA GLU A 145 2.62 -27.70 27.25
C GLU A 145 1.24 -28.14 26.79
N GLY A 146 0.95 -27.96 25.52
CA GLY A 146 -0.28 -28.44 24.86
C GLY A 146 -1.54 -27.63 25.16
N ILE A 147 -1.42 -26.51 25.87
CA ILE A 147 -2.53 -25.62 26.17
C ILE A 147 -3.00 -24.94 24.90
N SER A 148 -4.32 -25.00 24.64
CA SER A 148 -4.92 -24.50 23.41
C SER A 148 -5.30 -23.02 23.54
N PHE A 149 -4.94 -22.22 22.52
CA PHE A 149 -5.35 -20.83 22.39
C PHE A 149 -6.00 -20.60 21.03
N LEU A 150 -7.05 -19.79 21.00
CA LEU A 150 -7.64 -19.21 19.81
C LEU A 150 -7.12 -17.79 19.66
N ILE A 151 -6.55 -17.47 18.49
CA ILE A 151 -6.15 -16.12 18.12
C ILE A 151 -7.08 -15.65 17.03
N THR A 152 -7.78 -14.55 17.27
CA THR A 152 -8.71 -13.93 16.33
C THR A 152 -8.34 -12.48 16.07
N GLY A 153 -8.55 -12.01 14.84
CA GLY A 153 -8.39 -10.64 14.39
C GLY A 153 -9.37 -10.38 13.24
N LYS A 154 -9.26 -9.23 12.59
CA LYS A 154 -10.00 -8.97 11.35
C LYS A 154 -9.53 -10.00 10.31
N ASP A 155 -10.38 -10.77 9.73
CA ASP A 155 -10.07 -11.80 8.71
C ASP A 155 -9.07 -12.90 9.14
N TYR A 156 -8.84 -13.05 10.47
CA TYR A 156 -7.94 -14.05 11.03
C TYR A 156 -8.58 -14.81 12.18
N SER A 157 -8.55 -16.15 12.12
CA SER A 157 -8.98 -17.03 13.21
C SER A 157 -8.23 -18.36 13.13
N LYS A 158 -7.32 -18.61 14.07
CA LYS A 158 -6.56 -19.87 14.16
C LYS A 158 -6.36 -20.33 15.58
N LYS A 159 -6.36 -21.66 15.75
CA LYS A 159 -6.02 -22.33 17.01
C LYS A 159 -4.55 -22.75 17.02
N PHE A 160 -3.91 -22.57 18.17
CA PHE A 160 -2.53 -22.94 18.42
C PHE A 160 -2.43 -23.69 19.74
N LYS A 161 -1.35 -24.45 19.91
CA LYS A 161 -1.01 -25.08 21.17
C LYS A 161 0.36 -24.63 21.63
N THR A 162 0.52 -24.44 22.93
CA THR A 162 1.82 -24.15 23.54
C THR A 162 2.79 -25.31 23.38
N ASP A 163 4.05 -24.97 23.17
CA ASP A 163 5.16 -25.91 23.18
C ASP A 163 5.53 -26.33 24.63
N LYS A 164 6.59 -27.16 24.75
CA LYS A 164 7.15 -27.60 26.05
C LYS A 164 7.59 -26.46 26.98
N ASN A 165 7.86 -25.28 26.43
CA ASN A 165 8.24 -24.08 27.17
C ASN A 165 7.03 -23.18 27.49
N GLY A 166 5.83 -23.58 27.10
CA GLY A 166 4.62 -22.78 27.23
C GLY A 166 4.51 -21.67 26.18
N GLU A 167 5.23 -21.74 25.08
CA GLU A 167 5.27 -20.68 24.06
C GLU A 167 4.44 -21.04 22.84
N ILE A 168 3.80 -20.01 22.26
CA ILE A 168 3.27 -19.99 20.91
C ILE A 168 3.92 -18.81 20.19
N ARG A 169 4.48 -19.05 19.01
CA ARG A 169 5.00 -18.03 18.10
C ARG A 169 4.18 -18.00 16.84
N VAL A 170 3.66 -16.85 16.49
CA VAL A 170 2.89 -16.61 15.27
C VAL A 170 3.55 -15.49 14.51
N GLU A 171 3.88 -15.72 13.25
CA GLU A 171 4.49 -14.75 12.34
C GLU A 171 3.55 -14.49 11.16
N GLY A 172 3.84 -13.43 10.39
CA GLY A 172 3.08 -13.09 9.20
C GLY A 172 1.70 -12.50 9.49
N LEU A 173 1.52 -11.86 10.65
CA LEU A 173 0.30 -11.17 11.01
C LEU A 173 0.27 -9.78 10.37
N ALA A 174 -0.84 -9.44 9.71
CA ALA A 174 -1.08 -8.07 9.25
C ALA A 174 -1.19 -7.11 10.46
N PRO A 175 -0.84 -5.83 10.31
CA PRO A 175 -1.08 -4.83 11.35
C PRO A 175 -2.56 -4.80 11.76
N GLY A 176 -2.82 -4.77 13.08
CA GLY A 176 -4.19 -4.79 13.60
C GLY A 176 -4.29 -5.25 15.05
N GLU A 177 -5.52 -5.30 15.53
CA GLU A 177 -5.85 -5.81 16.87
C GLU A 177 -6.11 -7.32 16.81
N TYR A 178 -5.54 -8.05 17.78
CA TYR A 178 -5.73 -9.48 17.92
C TYR A 178 -6.19 -9.82 19.33
N THR A 179 -7.19 -10.69 19.43
CA THR A 179 -7.67 -11.27 20.70
C THR A 179 -7.08 -12.66 20.86
N VAL A 180 -6.50 -12.91 22.01
CA VAL A 180 -5.95 -14.21 22.41
C VAL A 180 -6.83 -14.80 23.50
N THR A 181 -7.44 -15.96 23.24
CA THR A 181 -8.35 -16.64 24.19
C THR A 181 -7.82 -18.05 24.48
N GLU A 182 -7.58 -18.37 25.74
CA GLU A 182 -7.32 -19.72 26.17
C GLU A 182 -8.59 -20.57 26.01
N ILE A 183 -8.47 -21.75 25.42
CA ILE A 183 -9.59 -22.63 25.19
C ILE A 183 -9.56 -23.74 26.25
N SER A 184 -10.65 -23.86 27.03
CA SER A 184 -10.85 -25.04 27.88
C SER A 184 -10.99 -26.29 27.00
N ASP A 185 -10.09 -27.24 27.17
CA ASP A 185 -10.12 -28.53 26.52
C ASP A 185 -9.78 -29.65 27.55
N LYS A 186 -9.69 -30.91 27.09
CA LYS A 186 -9.40 -32.05 28.00
C LYS A 186 -8.08 -31.88 28.76
N VAL A 187 -7.19 -31.03 28.31
CA VAL A 187 -5.91 -30.78 28.94
C VAL A 187 -6.04 -29.76 30.08
N THR A 188 -6.87 -28.75 29.90
CA THR A 188 -7.13 -27.68 30.91
C THR A 188 -8.29 -28.00 31.84
N ALA A 189 -9.22 -28.89 31.50
CA ALA A 189 -10.40 -29.28 32.29
C ALA A 189 -10.08 -29.87 33.68
N ARG A 190 -8.81 -30.15 34.01
CA ARG A 190 -8.38 -30.58 35.34
C ARG A 190 -8.27 -29.44 36.34
N TYR A 191 -8.39 -28.19 35.91
CA TYR A 191 -8.31 -26.99 36.74
C TYR A 191 -9.68 -26.36 37.03
N GLU A 192 -10.76 -26.95 36.50
CA GLU A 192 -12.13 -26.63 36.81
C GLU A 192 -12.65 -27.58 37.91
#